data_ad44a782d6679a3f4a13317b48d85b88
#
_entry.id   ad44a782d6679a3f4a13317b48d85b88
#
_cell.length_a   1.000
_cell.length_b   1.000
_cell.length_c   1.000
_cell.angle_alpha   90.00
_cell.angle_beta   90.00
_cell.angle_gamma   90.00
#
_symmetry.space_group_name_H-M   'P 1'
#
loop_
_entity.id
_entity.type
_entity.pdbx_description
1 polymer ?
#
loop_
_entity_poly.entity_id
_entity_poly.type
_entity_poly.pdbx_seq_one_letter_code
_entity_poly.pdbx_strand_id
1 'polypeptide(L)'
;MGSIRLEIPELFISCLTEVTQQVTGFPMEGSVKQSRVQDDVRCVNIKSEGVFRSVMSFQMEQSLVEAILRGMNLKESASAELRRMYLGEYVNILSGHAITRINNMTGKFSRLTVPEIKNIKEYETYPFQNTCIVYFTSNYGNMKLEMNFEMDC
;
A
#
# COMPACT_ATOMS: atom_id res chain seq x y z
N MET A 1 -15.12 -0.23 -18.65
CA MET A 1 -15.11 -1.67 -18.67
C MET A 1 -15.05 -2.25 -17.27
N GLY A 2 -16.07 -3.04 -16.89
CA GLY A 2 -16.20 -3.61 -15.56
C GLY A 2 -15.07 -4.56 -15.17
N SER A 3 -14.39 -5.21 -16.14
CA SER A 3 -13.33 -6.16 -15.91
C SER A 3 -12.10 -5.52 -15.23
N ILE A 4 -11.76 -4.27 -15.56
CA ILE A 4 -10.61 -3.57 -14.95
C ILE A 4 -10.83 -3.37 -13.45
N ARG A 5 -12.04 -2.99 -13.05
CA ARG A 5 -12.38 -2.79 -11.63
C ARG A 5 -12.28 -4.07 -10.82
N LEU A 6 -12.73 -5.20 -11.41
CA LEU A 6 -12.69 -6.50 -10.75
C LEU A 6 -11.27 -7.01 -10.55
N GLU A 7 -10.32 -6.53 -11.36
CA GLU A 7 -8.91 -6.93 -11.30
C GLU A 7 -8.07 -6.06 -10.36
N ILE A 8 -8.62 -4.99 -9.78
CA ILE A 8 -7.87 -4.09 -8.90
C ILE A 8 -7.27 -4.82 -7.69
N PRO A 9 -8.03 -5.65 -6.93
CA PRO A 9 -7.42 -6.37 -5.82
C PRO A 9 -6.25 -7.26 -6.24
N GLU A 10 -6.41 -8.03 -7.30
CA GLU A 10 -5.36 -8.92 -7.82
C GLU A 10 -4.16 -8.14 -8.32
N LEU A 11 -4.37 -7.00 -8.95
CA LEU A 11 -3.29 -6.14 -9.41
C LEU A 11 -2.44 -5.64 -8.23
N PHE A 12 -3.09 -5.17 -7.16
CA PHE A 12 -2.37 -4.72 -5.97
C PHE A 12 -1.68 -5.86 -5.26
N ILE A 13 -2.31 -7.03 -5.15
CA ILE A 13 -1.67 -8.21 -4.57
C ILE A 13 -0.38 -8.54 -5.32
N SER A 14 -0.47 -8.65 -6.64
CA SER A 14 0.67 -8.98 -7.49
C SER A 14 1.78 -7.94 -7.38
N CYS A 15 1.43 -6.66 -7.49
CA CYS A 15 2.41 -5.57 -7.41
C CYS A 15 3.09 -5.50 -6.06
N LEU A 16 2.32 -5.53 -4.98
CA LEU A 16 2.86 -5.33 -3.65
C LEU A 16 3.74 -6.50 -3.21
N THR A 17 3.36 -7.72 -3.53
CA THR A 17 4.16 -8.90 -3.19
C THR A 17 5.47 -8.92 -3.98
N GLU A 18 5.42 -8.63 -5.27
CA GLU A 18 6.60 -8.58 -6.13
C GLU A 18 7.58 -7.48 -5.69
N VAL A 19 7.08 -6.27 -5.49
CA VAL A 19 7.92 -5.13 -5.12
C VAL A 19 8.49 -5.29 -3.73
N THR A 20 7.73 -5.81 -2.78
CA THR A 20 8.24 -6.08 -1.43
C THR A 20 9.41 -7.05 -1.48
N GLN A 21 9.29 -8.13 -2.27
CA GLN A 21 10.40 -9.09 -2.46
C GLN A 21 11.64 -8.39 -3.03
N GLN A 22 11.45 -7.52 -4.02
CA GLN A 22 12.56 -6.80 -4.65
C GLN A 22 13.23 -5.80 -3.71
N VAL A 23 12.43 -5.07 -2.94
CA VAL A 23 12.90 -3.98 -2.08
C VAL A 23 13.48 -4.50 -0.77
N THR A 24 12.86 -5.50 -0.17
CA THR A 24 13.21 -5.98 1.17
C THR A 24 13.89 -7.35 1.18
N GLY A 25 13.72 -8.14 0.13
CA GLY A 25 14.28 -9.49 0.03
C GLY A 25 13.42 -10.56 0.69
N PHE A 26 12.27 -10.24 1.30
CA PHE A 26 11.42 -11.28 1.90
C PHE A 26 10.05 -11.37 1.21
N PRO A 27 9.43 -12.56 1.23
CA PRO A 27 8.14 -12.76 0.60
C PRO A 27 6.98 -12.30 1.48
N MET A 28 5.90 -11.86 0.82
CA MET A 28 4.58 -11.67 1.43
C MET A 28 3.55 -12.41 0.59
N GLU A 29 2.46 -12.82 1.23
CA GLU A 29 1.31 -13.36 0.53
C GLU A 29 0.13 -12.44 0.71
N GLY A 30 -0.58 -12.15 -0.39
CA GLY A 30 -1.76 -11.29 -0.39
C GLY A 30 -3.03 -12.08 -0.62
N SER A 31 -4.14 -11.62 -0.02
CA SER A 31 -5.44 -12.24 -0.15
C SER A 31 -6.55 -11.21 0.12
N VAL A 32 -7.70 -11.42 -0.51
CA VAL A 32 -8.92 -10.68 -0.15
C VAL A 32 -9.62 -11.28 1.06
N LYS A 33 -9.20 -12.47 1.50
CA LYS A 33 -9.73 -13.09 2.71
C LYS A 33 -9.17 -12.40 3.94
N GLN A 34 -10.06 -12.08 4.89
CA GLN A 34 -9.66 -11.42 6.11
C GLN A 34 -8.60 -12.23 6.86
N SER A 35 -7.51 -11.57 7.21
CA SER A 35 -6.53 -12.08 8.14
C SER A 35 -6.38 -11.09 9.30
N ARG A 36 -5.83 -11.57 10.41
CA ARG A 36 -5.72 -10.75 11.61
C ARG A 36 -4.55 -9.77 11.47
N VAL A 37 -4.85 -8.49 11.70
CA VAL A 37 -3.84 -7.45 11.87
C VAL A 37 -4.00 -6.89 13.27
N GLN A 38 -2.90 -6.83 14.03
CA GLN A 38 -2.93 -6.34 15.41
C GLN A 38 -3.30 -4.85 15.46
N ASP A 39 -3.77 -4.40 16.63
CA ASP A 39 -4.22 -3.01 16.80
C ASP A 39 -3.06 -2.00 16.79
N ASP A 40 -1.86 -2.43 17.21
CA ASP A 40 -0.67 -1.57 17.18
C ASP A 40 -0.06 -1.56 15.78
N VAL A 41 -0.60 -0.69 14.94
CA VAL A 41 -0.19 -0.56 13.54
C VAL A 41 0.32 0.83 13.23
N ARG A 42 1.21 0.90 12.26
CA ARG A 42 1.58 2.14 11.60
C ARG A 42 0.71 2.33 10.38
N CYS A 43 0.12 3.51 10.25
CA CYS A 43 -0.73 3.84 9.12
C CYS A 43 -0.01 4.81 8.20
N VAL A 44 0.06 4.46 6.91
CA VAL A 44 0.56 5.35 5.87
C VAL A 44 -0.55 5.54 4.85
N ASN A 45 -0.95 6.79 4.65
CA ASN A 45 -1.99 7.14 3.69
C ASN A 45 -1.38 7.79 2.46
N ILE A 46 -1.86 7.41 1.30
CA ILE A 46 -1.46 7.99 0.02
C ILE A 46 -2.69 8.06 -0.89
N LYS A 47 -2.73 9.09 -1.72
CA LYS A 47 -3.85 9.31 -2.63
C LYS A 47 -3.37 9.25 -4.06
N SER A 48 -4.29 8.95 -4.98
CA SER A 48 -4.05 9.08 -6.41
C SER A 48 -5.12 9.95 -7.07
N GLU A 49 -4.72 10.61 -8.14
CA GLU A 49 -5.55 11.48 -8.96
C GLU A 49 -5.42 11.07 -10.42
N GLY A 50 -6.41 11.42 -11.23
CA GLY A 50 -6.42 11.08 -12.65
C GLY A 50 -7.48 10.04 -12.97
N VAL A 51 -7.16 9.11 -13.88
CA VAL A 51 -8.11 8.07 -14.27
C VAL A 51 -8.45 7.13 -13.12
N PHE A 52 -7.49 6.84 -12.25
CA PHE A 52 -7.69 6.09 -11.02
C PHE A 52 -7.59 7.06 -9.84
N ARG A 53 -8.74 7.38 -9.27
CA ARG A 53 -8.83 8.25 -8.10
C ARG A 53 -9.00 7.39 -6.88
N SER A 54 -8.11 7.56 -5.91
CA SER A 54 -8.15 6.69 -4.74
C SER A 54 -7.62 7.36 -3.48
N VAL A 55 -8.05 6.79 -2.37
CA VAL A 55 -7.41 6.95 -1.08
C VAL A 55 -7.00 5.59 -0.59
N MET A 56 -5.72 5.42 -0.33
CA MET A 56 -5.14 4.16 0.10
C MET A 56 -4.59 4.30 1.51
N SER A 57 -4.94 3.38 2.39
CA SER A 57 -4.44 3.34 3.76
C SER A 57 -3.72 2.02 3.97
N PHE A 58 -2.42 2.10 4.20
CA PHE A 58 -1.57 0.94 4.51
C PHE A 58 -1.42 0.86 6.02
N GLN A 59 -1.94 -0.22 6.61
CA GLN A 59 -1.89 -0.47 8.04
C GLN A 59 -0.97 -1.63 8.30
N MET A 60 0.20 -1.36 8.87
CA MET A 60 1.28 -2.34 9.03
C MET A 60 1.58 -2.58 10.51
N GLU A 61 1.66 -3.84 10.90
CA GLU A 61 2.13 -4.20 12.23
C GLU A 61 3.56 -3.70 12.44
N GLN A 62 3.87 -3.28 13.66
CA GLN A 62 5.19 -2.69 13.96
C GLN A 62 6.34 -3.65 13.65
N SER A 63 6.17 -4.94 13.90
CA SER A 63 7.17 -5.95 13.58
C SER A 63 7.46 -6.03 12.08
N LEU A 64 6.42 -5.86 11.26
CA LEU A 64 6.58 -5.80 9.80
C LEU A 64 7.32 -4.53 9.39
N VAL A 65 6.98 -3.38 9.97
CA VAL A 65 7.68 -2.12 9.69
C VAL A 65 9.17 -2.28 9.96
N GLU A 66 9.55 -2.87 11.08
CA GLU A 66 10.95 -3.10 11.42
C GLU A 66 11.65 -3.99 10.39
N ALA A 67 10.98 -5.05 9.93
CA ALA A 67 11.53 -5.95 8.90
C ALA A 67 11.71 -5.23 7.56
N ILE A 68 10.73 -4.40 7.17
CA ILE A 68 10.82 -3.61 5.94
C ILE A 68 12.02 -2.67 5.98
N LEU A 69 12.20 -1.94 7.07
CA LEU A 69 13.28 -0.98 7.21
C LEU A 69 14.65 -1.69 7.18
N ARG A 70 14.78 -2.83 7.85
CA ARG A 70 16.01 -3.65 7.77
C ARG A 70 16.27 -4.11 6.34
N GLY A 71 15.22 -4.57 5.65
CA GLY A 71 15.34 -5.02 4.27
C GLY A 71 15.76 -3.90 3.33
N MET A 72 15.42 -2.66 3.65
CA MET A 72 15.86 -1.46 2.92
C MET A 72 17.24 -0.97 3.35
N ASN A 73 17.95 -1.74 4.16
CA ASN A 73 19.30 -1.45 4.68
C ASN A 73 19.37 -0.23 5.60
N LEU A 74 18.27 0.11 6.26
CA LEU A 74 18.29 1.17 7.26
C LEU A 74 18.92 0.64 8.55
N LYS A 75 19.85 1.42 9.11
CA LYS A 75 20.53 1.07 10.37
C LYS A 75 19.56 1.18 11.55
N GLU A 76 19.68 0.29 12.53
CA GLU A 76 18.87 0.32 13.75
C GLU A 76 19.02 1.63 14.53
N SER A 77 20.19 2.27 14.44
CA SER A 77 20.48 3.55 15.08
C SER A 77 19.86 4.75 14.38
N ALA A 78 19.15 4.55 13.27
CA ALA A 78 18.54 5.64 12.51
C ALA A 78 17.50 6.39 13.36
N SER A 79 17.43 7.71 13.14
CA SER A 79 16.47 8.58 13.83
C SER A 79 15.03 8.20 13.48
N ALA A 80 14.08 8.60 14.33
CA ALA A 80 12.66 8.41 14.06
C ALA A 80 12.25 9.10 12.75
N GLU A 81 12.80 10.27 12.46
CA GLU A 81 12.53 11.01 11.21
C GLU A 81 12.98 10.22 9.99
N LEU A 82 14.20 9.68 10.01
CA LEU A 82 14.73 8.91 8.90
C LEU A 82 13.95 7.60 8.70
N ARG A 83 13.52 6.97 9.78
CA ARG A 83 12.67 5.78 9.74
C ARG A 83 11.33 6.08 9.06
N ARG A 84 10.73 7.22 9.37
CA ARG A 84 9.49 7.65 8.73
C ARG A 84 9.66 7.92 7.23
N MET A 85 10.77 8.56 6.85
CA MET A 85 11.09 8.81 5.45
C MET A 85 11.20 7.51 4.66
N TYR A 86 11.89 6.52 5.20
CA TYR A 86 12.05 5.22 4.55
C TYR A 86 10.73 4.48 4.43
N LEU A 87 9.89 4.54 5.47
CA LEU A 87 8.58 3.90 5.42
C LEU A 87 7.68 4.55 4.37
N GLY A 88 7.68 5.88 4.30
CA GLY A 88 6.98 6.64 3.26
C GLY A 88 7.47 6.27 1.87
N GLU A 89 8.79 6.14 1.69
CA GLU A 89 9.38 5.72 0.41
C GLU A 89 8.94 4.32 0.02
N TYR A 90 8.90 3.38 0.96
CA TYR A 90 8.42 2.03 0.71
C TYR A 90 6.99 2.06 0.14
N VAL A 91 6.08 2.77 0.81
CA VAL A 91 4.68 2.88 0.35
C VAL A 91 4.59 3.59 -0.99
N ASN A 92 5.42 4.60 -1.20
CA ASN A 92 5.47 5.33 -2.48
C ASN A 92 5.92 4.40 -3.62
N ILE A 93 6.92 3.56 -3.38
CA ILE A 93 7.38 2.58 -4.37
C ILE A 93 6.28 1.57 -4.70
N LEU A 94 5.63 0.99 -3.68
CA LEU A 94 4.54 0.03 -3.88
C LEU A 94 3.42 0.64 -4.72
N SER A 95 2.96 1.80 -4.29
CA SER A 95 1.82 2.50 -4.92
C SER A 95 2.18 2.96 -6.33
N GLY A 96 3.43 3.41 -6.53
CA GLY A 96 3.92 3.84 -7.84
C GLY A 96 3.91 2.71 -8.87
N HIS A 97 4.32 1.52 -8.48
CA HIS A 97 4.26 0.36 -9.37
C HIS A 97 2.82 -0.01 -9.74
N ALA A 98 1.91 0.02 -8.76
CA ALA A 98 0.50 -0.27 -9.02
C ALA A 98 -0.13 0.77 -9.96
N ILE A 99 0.12 2.06 -9.72
CA ILE A 99 -0.41 3.15 -10.55
C ILE A 99 0.18 3.08 -11.96
N THR A 100 1.46 2.79 -12.11
CA THR A 100 2.08 2.62 -13.43
C THR A 100 1.40 1.49 -14.21
N ARG A 101 1.12 0.38 -13.55
CA ARG A 101 0.43 -0.74 -14.18
C ARG A 101 -0.99 -0.37 -14.61
N ILE A 102 -1.71 0.39 -13.79
CA ILE A 102 -3.05 0.89 -14.14
C ILE A 102 -2.96 1.84 -15.34
N ASN A 103 -1.99 2.75 -15.35
CA ASN A 103 -1.79 3.67 -16.47
C ASN A 103 -1.53 2.91 -17.78
N ASN A 104 -0.70 1.87 -17.73
CA ASN A 104 -0.43 1.03 -18.90
C ASN A 104 -1.66 0.27 -19.38
N MET A 105 -2.49 -0.22 -18.46
CA MET A 105 -3.72 -0.95 -18.80
C MET A 105 -4.78 -0.05 -19.42
N THR A 106 -4.89 1.18 -18.94
CA THR A 106 -5.93 2.11 -19.38
C THR A 106 -5.51 2.99 -20.55
N GLY A 107 -4.21 3.12 -20.78
CA GLY A 107 -3.66 4.10 -21.73
C GLY A 107 -3.85 5.55 -21.28
N LYS A 108 -4.21 5.76 -20.02
CA LYS A 108 -4.49 7.07 -19.44
C LYS A 108 -3.57 7.33 -18.25
N PHE A 109 -3.59 8.55 -17.74
CA PHE A 109 -2.67 8.99 -16.72
C PHE A 109 -3.30 9.08 -15.33
N SER A 110 -2.56 8.61 -14.34
CA SER A 110 -2.82 8.81 -12.92
C SER A 110 -1.52 9.13 -12.22
N ARG A 111 -1.58 9.87 -11.12
CA ARG A 111 -0.41 10.23 -10.33
C ARG A 111 -0.71 10.12 -8.84
N LEU A 112 0.35 9.95 -8.05
CA LEU A 112 0.27 9.85 -6.59
C LEU A 112 0.52 11.20 -5.93
N THR A 113 -0.07 11.36 -4.75
CA THR A 113 0.29 12.42 -3.81
C THR A 113 1.45 11.96 -2.92
N VAL A 114 1.93 12.85 -2.06
CA VAL A 114 2.98 12.52 -1.08
C VAL A 114 2.37 11.64 0.02
N PRO A 115 3.05 10.55 0.44
CA PRO A 115 2.57 9.72 1.55
C PRO A 115 2.54 10.49 2.87
N GLU A 116 1.50 10.25 3.66
CA GLU A 116 1.37 10.77 5.01
C GLU A 116 1.40 9.65 6.03
N ILE A 117 2.29 9.74 7.01
CA ILE A 117 2.41 8.75 8.06
C ILE A 117 1.61 9.22 9.27
N LYS A 118 0.68 8.38 9.74
CA LYS A 118 -0.18 8.67 10.88
C LYS A 118 -0.02 7.58 11.93
N ASN A 119 -0.05 7.98 13.20
CA ASN A 119 0.05 7.03 14.31
C ASN A 119 -1.28 6.36 14.62
N ILE A 120 -2.39 6.95 14.19
CA ILE A 120 -3.75 6.48 14.45
C ILE A 120 -4.48 6.44 13.11
N LYS A 121 -5.27 5.38 12.92
CA LYS A 121 -6.15 5.26 11.78
C LYS A 121 -7.22 6.36 11.87
N GLU A 122 -7.19 7.30 10.95
CA GLU A 122 -8.23 8.30 10.80
C GLU A 122 -9.21 7.84 9.72
N TYR A 123 -10.49 7.81 10.09
CA TYR A 123 -11.55 7.55 9.12
C TYR A 123 -11.87 8.87 8.40
N GLU A 124 -11.46 8.96 7.15
CA GLU A 124 -11.97 9.99 6.27
C GLU A 124 -13.05 9.35 5.39
N THR A 125 -14.18 10.03 5.28
CA THR A 125 -15.25 9.58 4.38
C THR A 125 -14.97 10.15 3.00
N TYR A 126 -14.68 9.28 2.04
CA TYR A 126 -14.45 9.69 0.66
C TYR A 126 -15.64 9.30 -0.21
N PRO A 127 -15.97 10.12 -1.23
CA PRO A 127 -17.16 9.92 -2.04
C PRO A 127 -16.96 8.92 -3.18
N PHE A 128 -15.95 8.08 -3.13
CA PHE A 128 -15.69 7.12 -4.19
C PHE A 128 -16.57 5.87 -4.02
N GLN A 129 -17.03 5.32 -5.14
CA GLN A 129 -18.04 4.26 -5.15
C GLN A 129 -17.52 2.90 -4.72
N ASN A 130 -16.23 2.64 -4.91
CA ASN A 130 -15.67 1.32 -4.70
C ASN A 130 -14.79 1.29 -3.46
N THR A 131 -14.93 0.22 -2.69
CA THR A 131 -14.07 -0.05 -1.54
C THR A 131 -13.47 -1.44 -1.71
N CYS A 132 -12.18 -1.55 -1.44
CA CYS A 132 -11.46 -2.81 -1.52
C CYS A 132 -10.51 -2.94 -0.34
N ILE A 133 -10.47 -4.12 0.27
CA ILE A 133 -9.56 -4.41 1.36
C ILE A 133 -8.75 -5.64 0.97
N VAL A 134 -7.42 -5.51 1.09
CA VAL A 134 -6.49 -6.60 0.79
C VAL A 134 -5.62 -6.81 2.02
N TYR A 135 -5.39 -8.07 2.36
CA TYR A 135 -4.57 -8.46 3.50
C TYR A 135 -3.29 -9.10 3.02
N PHE A 136 -2.19 -8.79 3.69
CA PHE A 136 -0.88 -9.37 3.40
C PHE A 136 -0.31 -10.00 4.65
N THR A 137 0.26 -11.19 4.49
CA THR A 137 0.89 -11.92 5.59
C THR A 137 2.36 -12.17 5.27
N SER A 138 3.19 -12.13 6.30
CA SER A 138 4.61 -12.45 6.19
C SER A 138 5.08 -13.11 7.49
N ASN A 139 6.30 -13.64 7.47
CA ASN A 139 6.92 -14.19 8.68
C ASN A 139 7.23 -13.12 9.74
N TYR A 140 7.19 -11.84 9.36
CA TYR A 140 7.55 -10.72 10.23
C TYR A 140 6.35 -9.95 10.78
N GLY A 141 5.19 -10.18 10.19
CA GLY A 141 3.98 -9.47 10.57
C GLY A 141 3.05 -9.28 9.39
N ASN A 142 1.90 -8.70 9.66
CA ASN A 142 0.81 -8.58 8.69
C ASN A 142 0.54 -7.11 8.35
N MET A 143 -0.07 -6.93 7.18
CA MET A 143 -0.46 -5.61 6.67
C MET A 143 -1.87 -5.70 6.09
N LYS A 144 -2.59 -4.59 6.20
CA LYS A 144 -3.91 -4.42 5.60
C LYS A 144 -3.87 -3.18 4.74
N LEU A 145 -4.31 -3.29 3.49
CA LEU A 145 -4.50 -2.17 2.59
C LEU A 145 -5.99 -1.94 2.39
N GLU A 146 -6.47 -0.79 2.83
CA GLU A 146 -7.82 -0.33 2.54
C GLU A 146 -7.77 0.70 1.43
N MET A 147 -8.58 0.49 0.39
CA MET A 147 -8.68 1.42 -0.72
C MET A 147 -10.13 1.85 -0.90
N ASN A 148 -10.33 3.15 -1.02
CA ASN A 148 -11.56 3.71 -1.56
C ASN A 148 -11.22 4.36 -2.89
N PHE A 149 -11.90 3.96 -3.97
CA PHE A 149 -11.46 4.36 -5.29
C PHE A 149 -12.60 4.47 -6.29
N GLU A 150 -12.32 5.17 -7.36
CA GLU A 150 -13.18 5.31 -8.52
C GLU A 150 -12.29 5.36 -9.77
N MET A 151 -12.73 4.69 -10.82
CA MET A 151 -11.97 4.59 -12.05
C MET A 151 -12.82 5.04 -13.22
N ASP A 152 -12.28 5.98 -13.99
CA ASP A 152 -12.90 6.41 -15.23
C ASP A 152 -12.56 5.44 -16.35
N CYS A 153 -13.58 4.91 -16.99
CA CYS A 153 -13.41 3.97 -18.12
C CYS A 153 -13.44 4.69 -19.46
#